data_206edf5bc17645194988407d338fdcb1
#
_entry.id   206edf5bc17645194988407d338fdcb1
#
_cell.length_a   1.000
_cell.length_b   1.000
_cell.length_c   1.000
_cell.angle_alpha   90.00
_cell.angle_beta   90.00
_cell.angle_gamma   90.00
#
_symmetry.space_group_name_H-M   'P 1'
#
loop_
_entity.id
_entity.type
_entity.pdbx_description
1 polymer ?
#
loop_
_entity_poly.entity_id
_entity_poly.type
_entity_poly.pdbx_seq_one_letter_code
_entity_poly.pdbx_strand_id
1 'polypeptide(L)'
;WYSLKNKSNLGIKKIYLTASGGPLNRLSKKKFKNVKISQALKHPNWKMGKKISIDSATLMNKVFEVVEAKNIFNLDINNLDILIHPKSYVHAIICYKNGMIELIAHETNMKIPIFNTLYENGDKQIKCKNLDISKLNNLSLEKVNKKKFPLVNILNHIPKNNTLFETLI
;
A
#
# COMPACT_ATOMS: atom_id res chain seq x y z
N TRP A 1 -4.83 -9.98 3.25
CA TRP A 1 -5.47 -11.31 3.26
C TRP A 1 -5.19 -12.03 4.56
N TYR A 2 -3.95 -12.42 4.84
CA TYR A 2 -3.59 -13.24 6.01
C TYR A 2 -4.17 -12.71 7.33
N SER A 3 -4.09 -11.41 7.58
CA SER A 3 -4.59 -10.79 8.82
C SER A 3 -6.10 -10.65 8.90
N LEU A 4 -6.81 -10.67 7.77
CA LEU A 4 -8.25 -10.44 7.74
C LEU A 4 -9.06 -11.74 7.66
N LYS A 5 -8.49 -12.83 7.18
CA LYS A 5 -9.18 -14.10 6.93
C LYS A 5 -9.91 -14.66 8.17
N ASN A 6 -9.34 -14.49 9.35
CA ASN A 6 -9.85 -15.12 10.59
C ASN A 6 -10.37 -14.12 11.64
N LYS A 7 -10.57 -12.84 11.26
CA LYS A 7 -10.87 -11.77 12.23
C LYS A 7 -12.20 -11.06 11.98
N SER A 8 -13.19 -11.74 11.43
CA SER A 8 -14.52 -11.19 11.14
C SER A 8 -15.24 -10.54 12.34
N ASN A 9 -14.92 -10.98 13.56
CA ASN A 9 -15.61 -10.54 14.77
C ASN A 9 -15.07 -9.23 15.39
N LEU A 10 -13.89 -8.74 14.99
CA LEU A 10 -13.27 -7.55 15.62
C LEU A 10 -13.76 -6.22 15.04
N GLY A 11 -14.47 -6.25 13.92
CA GLY A 11 -14.92 -5.06 13.22
C GLY A 11 -13.78 -4.15 12.78
N ILE A 12 -13.61 -3.95 11.49
CA ILE A 12 -12.60 -3.04 10.94
C ILE A 12 -13.12 -1.61 11.02
N LYS A 13 -12.32 -0.71 11.60
CA LYS A 13 -12.59 0.73 11.61
C LYS A 13 -11.90 1.43 10.43
N LYS A 14 -10.63 1.13 10.19
CA LYS A 14 -9.83 1.76 9.13
C LYS A 14 -8.66 0.86 8.75
N ILE A 15 -8.35 0.81 7.45
CA ILE A 15 -7.12 0.20 6.94
C ILE A 15 -6.32 1.26 6.20
N TYR A 16 -5.05 1.35 6.51
CA TYR A 16 -4.09 2.15 5.78
C TYR A 16 -3.18 1.23 4.97
N LEU A 17 -3.19 1.39 3.64
CA LEU A 17 -2.19 0.78 2.78
C LEU A 17 -0.98 1.71 2.71
N THR A 18 0.21 1.18 2.88
CA THR A 18 1.41 2.02 2.82
C THR A 18 2.01 2.04 1.43
N ALA A 19 2.57 3.16 1.05
CA ALA A 19 3.31 3.37 -0.18
C ALA A 19 4.70 3.93 0.12
N SER A 20 5.72 3.54 -0.64
CA SER A 20 7.04 4.19 -0.55
C SER A 20 7.00 5.68 -0.92
N GLY A 21 5.93 6.10 -1.60
CA GLY A 21 5.80 7.40 -2.22
C GLY A 21 6.43 7.48 -3.61
N GLY A 22 7.03 6.38 -4.08
CA GLY A 22 7.64 6.27 -5.39
C GLY A 22 8.88 7.14 -5.58
N PRO A 23 9.47 7.13 -6.79
CA PRO A 23 10.72 7.85 -7.09
C PRO A 23 10.60 9.37 -6.99
N LEU A 24 9.37 9.91 -7.08
CA LEU A 24 9.14 11.35 -7.08
C LEU A 24 8.79 11.90 -5.69
N ASN A 25 8.72 11.05 -4.66
CA ASN A 25 8.29 11.48 -3.33
C ASN A 25 9.12 12.61 -2.72
N ARG A 26 10.43 12.62 -2.95
CA ARG A 26 11.33 13.66 -2.41
C ARG A 26 11.40 14.93 -3.27
N LEU A 27 10.81 14.93 -4.47
CA LEU A 27 10.81 16.11 -5.35
C LEU A 27 9.77 17.12 -4.89
N SER A 28 10.12 18.41 -4.95
CA SER A 28 9.13 19.48 -4.76
C SER A 28 8.16 19.53 -5.94
N LYS A 29 6.91 19.96 -5.71
CA LYS A 29 5.88 20.05 -6.75
C LYS A 29 6.34 20.89 -7.96
N LYS A 30 7.11 21.95 -7.74
CA LYS A 30 7.63 22.81 -8.80
C LYS A 30 8.51 22.05 -9.81
N LYS A 31 9.24 21.02 -9.34
CA LYS A 31 10.13 20.20 -10.17
C LYS A 31 9.39 19.12 -10.98
N PHE A 32 8.11 18.86 -10.72
CA PHE A 32 7.33 17.85 -11.45
C PHE A 32 7.19 18.16 -12.94
N LYS A 33 7.13 19.44 -13.33
CA LYS A 33 7.04 19.85 -14.75
C LYS A 33 8.26 19.40 -15.58
N ASN A 34 9.40 19.20 -14.95
CA ASN A 34 10.67 18.89 -15.60
C ASN A 34 11.14 17.45 -15.31
N VAL A 35 10.25 16.57 -14.83
CA VAL A 35 10.60 15.18 -14.54
C VAL A 35 10.85 14.43 -15.84
N LYS A 36 12.02 13.79 -15.93
CA LYS A 36 12.36 12.91 -17.04
C LYS A 36 11.82 11.51 -16.78
N ILE A 37 11.48 10.78 -17.85
CA ILE A 37 11.04 9.37 -17.78
C ILE A 37 12.01 8.52 -16.97
N SER A 38 13.32 8.70 -17.18
CA SER A 38 14.36 7.99 -16.44
C SER A 38 14.32 8.17 -14.93
N GLN A 39 13.83 9.31 -14.44
CA GLN A 39 13.63 9.58 -13.01
C GLN A 39 12.39 8.86 -12.48
N ALA A 40 11.29 8.86 -13.24
CA ALA A 40 10.07 8.17 -12.88
C ALA A 40 10.23 6.63 -12.87
N LEU A 41 11.16 6.10 -13.66
CA LEU A 41 11.45 4.66 -13.72
C LEU A 41 12.38 4.16 -12.60
N LYS A 42 13.05 5.04 -11.84
CA LYS A 42 13.97 4.66 -10.75
C LYS A 42 13.23 4.51 -9.43
N HIS A 43 12.57 3.37 -9.22
CA HIS A 43 11.91 3.11 -7.93
C HIS A 43 12.97 2.92 -6.81
N PRO A 44 12.80 3.55 -5.60
CA PRO A 44 13.82 3.52 -4.55
C PRO A 44 14.04 2.14 -3.94
N ASN A 45 12.98 1.32 -3.82
CA ASN A 45 13.02 0.07 -3.04
C ASN A 45 12.80 -1.19 -3.88
N TRP A 46 12.21 -1.07 -5.08
CA TRP A 46 11.77 -2.22 -5.88
C TRP A 46 12.33 -2.17 -7.30
N LYS A 47 12.79 -3.33 -7.79
CA LYS A 47 13.05 -3.53 -9.23
C LYS A 47 11.75 -4.00 -9.88
N MET A 48 11.14 -3.16 -10.71
CA MET A 48 9.83 -3.40 -11.30
C MET A 48 9.85 -3.10 -12.80
N GLY A 49 8.84 -3.62 -13.51
CA GLY A 49 8.59 -3.26 -14.91
C GLY A 49 8.31 -1.77 -15.10
N LYS A 50 8.44 -1.27 -16.32
CA LYS A 50 8.31 0.16 -16.64
C LYS A 50 6.94 0.72 -16.28
N LYS A 51 5.84 0.00 -16.61
CA LYS A 51 4.47 0.43 -16.33
C LYS A 51 4.25 0.65 -14.83
N ILE A 52 4.49 -0.38 -14.01
CA ILE A 52 4.25 -0.31 -12.57
C ILE A 52 5.17 0.71 -11.87
N SER A 53 6.36 0.99 -12.43
CA SER A 53 7.25 2.05 -11.92
C SER A 53 6.64 3.44 -12.13
N ILE A 54 6.00 3.69 -13.27
CA ILE A 54 5.27 4.94 -13.54
C ILE A 54 4.04 5.04 -12.64
N ASP A 55 3.27 3.97 -12.50
CA ASP A 55 2.10 3.91 -11.61
C ASP A 55 2.50 4.21 -10.15
N SER A 56 3.66 3.69 -9.73
CA SER A 56 4.23 3.99 -8.40
C SER A 56 4.68 5.45 -8.27
N ALA A 57 5.27 6.01 -9.34
CA ALA A 57 5.72 7.40 -9.34
C ALA A 57 4.57 8.41 -9.17
N THR A 58 3.38 8.05 -9.62
CA THR A 58 2.15 8.86 -9.54
C THR A 58 1.23 8.46 -8.39
N LEU A 59 1.56 7.42 -7.63
CA LEU A 59 0.72 6.73 -6.66
C LEU A 59 -0.52 6.05 -7.25
N MET A 60 -0.62 5.93 -8.58
CA MET A 60 -1.74 5.24 -9.22
C MET A 60 -1.77 3.75 -8.85
N ASN A 61 -0.58 3.13 -8.75
CA ASN A 61 -0.50 1.74 -8.28
C ASN A 61 -1.20 1.55 -6.91
N LYS A 62 -1.05 2.52 -6.01
CA LYS A 62 -1.68 2.47 -4.69
C LYS A 62 -3.19 2.73 -4.75
N VAL A 63 -3.66 3.51 -5.73
CA VAL A 63 -5.10 3.66 -6.01
C VAL A 63 -5.68 2.30 -6.40
N PHE A 64 -5.04 1.57 -7.32
CA PHE A 64 -5.48 0.23 -7.70
C PHE A 64 -5.51 -0.73 -6.52
N GLU A 65 -4.47 -0.74 -5.68
CA GLU A 65 -4.43 -1.60 -4.49
C GLU A 65 -5.55 -1.26 -3.48
N VAL A 66 -5.96 0.00 -3.35
CA VAL A 66 -7.10 0.39 -2.51
C VAL A 66 -8.41 -0.16 -3.08
N VAL A 67 -8.61 -0.04 -4.40
CA VAL A 67 -9.79 -0.60 -5.09
C VAL A 67 -9.82 -2.12 -4.97
N GLU A 68 -8.68 -2.76 -5.17
CA GLU A 68 -8.53 -4.20 -4.99
C GLU A 68 -8.90 -4.63 -3.56
N ALA A 69 -8.36 -3.95 -2.55
CA ALA A 69 -8.68 -4.23 -1.15
C ALA A 69 -10.18 -4.03 -0.85
N LYS A 70 -10.81 -2.97 -1.39
CA LYS A 70 -12.25 -2.76 -1.29
C LYS A 70 -13.02 -3.98 -1.79
N ASN A 71 -12.66 -4.47 -2.97
CA ASN A 71 -13.39 -5.55 -3.64
C ASN A 71 -13.13 -6.92 -3.00
N ILE A 72 -11.86 -7.25 -2.72
CA ILE A 72 -11.49 -8.55 -2.13
C ILE A 72 -12.06 -8.73 -0.72
N PHE A 73 -12.03 -7.66 0.09
CA PHE A 73 -12.46 -7.73 1.49
C PHE A 73 -13.87 -7.17 1.72
N ASN A 74 -14.59 -6.78 0.66
CA ASN A 74 -15.92 -6.18 0.72
C ASN A 74 -16.00 -5.03 1.73
N LEU A 75 -15.06 -4.09 1.63
CA LEU A 75 -14.94 -2.95 2.52
C LEU A 75 -15.56 -1.68 1.93
N ASP A 76 -16.08 -0.80 2.78
CA ASP A 76 -16.41 0.56 2.34
C ASP A 76 -15.11 1.31 2.02
N ILE A 77 -15.09 2.01 0.89
CA ILE A 77 -13.94 2.82 0.45
C ILE A 77 -13.53 3.84 1.53
N ASN A 78 -14.48 4.34 2.31
CA ASN A 78 -14.22 5.26 3.42
C ASN A 78 -13.39 4.61 4.55
N ASN A 79 -13.36 3.28 4.62
CA ASN A 79 -12.55 2.55 5.59
C ASN A 79 -11.12 2.30 5.10
N LEU A 80 -10.78 2.75 3.90
CA LEU A 80 -9.47 2.60 3.28
C LEU A 80 -8.78 3.96 3.14
N ASP A 81 -7.46 3.99 3.30
CA ASP A 81 -6.65 5.19 3.08
C ASP A 81 -5.21 4.80 2.74
N ILE A 82 -4.40 5.78 2.35
CA ILE A 82 -3.00 5.59 1.97
C ILE A 82 -2.11 6.39 2.90
N LEU A 83 -1.03 5.77 3.38
CA LEU A 83 0.06 6.45 4.07
C LEU A 83 1.36 6.29 3.29
N ILE A 84 2.20 7.31 3.33
CA ILE A 84 3.56 7.24 2.80
C ILE A 84 4.47 6.66 3.87
N HIS A 85 5.17 5.57 3.53
CA HIS A 85 6.20 4.93 4.33
C HIS A 85 7.44 4.65 3.47
N PRO A 86 8.40 5.59 3.39
CA PRO A 86 9.51 5.51 2.44
C PRO A 86 10.37 4.25 2.54
N LYS A 87 10.49 3.67 3.74
CA LYS A 87 11.27 2.44 3.97
C LYS A 87 10.56 1.17 3.51
N SER A 88 9.24 1.22 3.25
CA SER A 88 8.43 0.08 2.79
C SER A 88 8.57 -1.19 3.65
N TYR A 89 8.76 -1.05 4.97
CA TYR A 89 8.83 -2.16 5.90
C TYR A 89 7.46 -2.54 6.45
N VAL A 90 6.61 -1.55 6.77
CA VAL A 90 5.20 -1.74 7.07
C VAL A 90 4.42 -1.65 5.76
N HIS A 91 3.53 -2.60 5.50
CA HIS A 91 2.76 -2.72 4.26
C HIS A 91 1.30 -2.37 4.43
N ALA A 92 0.74 -2.64 5.61
CA ALA A 92 -0.60 -2.21 5.99
C ALA A 92 -0.70 -1.95 7.49
N ILE A 93 -1.64 -1.09 7.87
CA ILE A 93 -2.01 -0.84 9.26
C ILE A 93 -3.53 -1.02 9.35
N ILE A 94 -3.97 -1.91 10.24
CA ILE A 94 -5.38 -2.21 10.45
C ILE A 94 -5.78 -1.65 11.81
N CYS A 95 -6.75 -0.75 11.82
CA CYS A 95 -7.35 -0.22 13.04
C CYS A 95 -8.71 -0.88 13.26
N TYR A 96 -8.91 -1.46 14.42
CA TYR A 96 -10.14 -2.13 14.79
C TYR A 96 -11.05 -1.24 15.62
N LYS A 97 -12.36 -1.54 15.64
CA LYS A 97 -13.35 -0.77 16.42
C LYS A 97 -13.14 -0.88 17.92
N ASN A 98 -12.51 -1.95 18.40
CA ASN A 98 -12.13 -2.16 19.80
C ASN A 98 -10.89 -1.37 20.25
N GLY A 99 -10.29 -0.57 19.35
CA GLY A 99 -9.10 0.25 19.63
C GLY A 99 -7.76 -0.44 19.36
N MET A 100 -7.75 -1.72 19.04
CA MET A 100 -6.50 -2.42 18.65
C MET A 100 -5.99 -1.91 17.30
N ILE A 101 -4.66 -1.92 17.16
CA ILE A 101 -3.96 -1.59 15.90
C ILE A 101 -3.01 -2.73 15.58
N GLU A 102 -3.08 -3.22 14.34
CA GLU A 102 -2.19 -4.25 13.82
C GLU A 102 -1.34 -3.67 12.69
N LEU A 103 -0.03 -3.86 12.77
CA LEU A 103 0.91 -3.49 11.73
C LEU A 103 1.35 -4.75 10.98
N ILE A 104 1.11 -4.80 9.68
CA ILE A 104 1.60 -5.85 8.81
C ILE A 104 2.96 -5.42 8.27
N ALA A 105 4.01 -6.03 8.78
CA ALA A 105 5.37 -5.69 8.42
C ALA A 105 6.14 -6.94 7.97
N HIS A 106 6.94 -6.79 6.92
CA HIS A 106 7.90 -7.78 6.47
C HIS A 106 9.03 -7.13 5.69
N GLU A 107 10.11 -7.85 5.46
CA GLU A 107 11.21 -7.40 4.60
C GLU A 107 10.69 -7.05 3.20
N THR A 108 11.35 -6.09 2.56
CA THR A 108 11.02 -5.61 1.20
C THR A 108 11.36 -6.70 0.17
N ASN A 109 10.63 -7.81 0.24
CA ASN A 109 10.81 -9.00 -0.59
C ASN A 109 9.45 -9.61 -0.91
N MET A 110 9.06 -9.61 -2.20
CA MET A 110 7.79 -10.15 -2.67
C MET A 110 7.62 -11.67 -2.45
N LYS A 111 8.70 -12.41 -2.22
CA LYS A 111 8.59 -13.84 -1.89
C LYS A 111 7.77 -14.07 -0.62
N ILE A 112 7.83 -13.15 0.36
CA ILE A 112 7.14 -13.28 1.64
C ILE A 112 5.62 -13.26 1.45
N PRO A 113 4.99 -12.20 0.89
CA PRO A 113 3.55 -12.20 0.70
C PRO A 113 3.07 -13.28 -0.27
N ILE A 114 3.80 -13.55 -1.35
CA ILE A 114 3.46 -14.62 -2.29
C ILE A 114 3.47 -15.99 -1.61
N PHE A 115 4.51 -16.28 -0.82
CA PHE A 115 4.59 -17.53 -0.07
C PHE A 115 3.40 -17.70 0.89
N ASN A 116 3.07 -16.66 1.65
CA ASN A 116 1.95 -16.69 2.60
C ASN A 116 0.58 -16.81 1.94
N THR A 117 0.45 -16.37 0.68
CA THR A 117 -0.78 -16.58 -0.10
C THR A 117 -0.90 -17.99 -0.63
N LEU A 118 0.22 -18.61 -1.05
CA LEU A 118 0.24 -19.95 -1.63
C LEU A 118 0.15 -21.06 -0.56
N TYR A 119 0.71 -20.82 0.64
CA TYR A 119 0.82 -21.80 1.71
C TYR A 119 0.11 -21.32 2.98
N GLU A 120 -1.20 -21.07 2.85
CA GLU A 120 -2.03 -20.51 3.92
C GLU A 120 -2.10 -21.35 5.19
N ASN A 121 -1.97 -22.66 5.07
CA ASN A 121 -2.20 -23.61 6.20
C ASN A 121 -0.99 -23.78 7.12
N GLY A 122 0.11 -23.06 6.86
CA GLY A 122 1.30 -23.12 7.71
C GLY A 122 2.16 -24.39 7.56
N ASP A 123 1.84 -25.24 6.57
CA ASP A 123 2.54 -26.52 6.34
C ASP A 123 3.98 -26.35 5.88
N LYS A 124 4.33 -25.15 5.43
CA LYS A 124 5.67 -24.81 4.94
C LYS A 124 6.20 -23.57 5.63
N GLN A 125 7.52 -23.45 5.65
CA GLN A 125 8.22 -22.32 6.24
C GLN A 125 9.10 -21.63 5.18
N ILE A 126 9.14 -20.30 5.26
CA ILE A 126 10.08 -19.48 4.49
C ILE A 126 11.20 -18.99 5.42
N LYS A 127 12.46 -19.07 4.95
CA LYS A 127 13.57 -18.47 5.67
C LYS A 127 13.46 -16.96 5.61
N CYS A 128 13.23 -16.34 6.76
CA CYS A 128 13.21 -14.89 6.94
C CYS A 128 14.40 -14.44 7.80
N LYS A 129 14.77 -13.18 7.67
CA LYS A 129 15.71 -12.55 8.59
C LYS A 129 15.06 -12.37 9.95
N ASN A 130 15.90 -12.35 11.00
CA ASN A 130 15.43 -12.00 12.33
C ASN A 130 14.88 -10.56 12.37
N LEU A 131 14.03 -10.30 13.36
CA LEU A 131 13.47 -8.96 13.58
C LEU A 131 14.59 -7.93 13.77
N ASP A 132 14.57 -6.88 12.96
CA ASP A 132 15.46 -5.74 13.09
C ASP A 132 14.72 -4.62 13.84
N ILE A 133 15.01 -4.49 15.13
CA ILE A 133 14.41 -3.49 16.01
C ILE A 133 14.67 -2.06 15.50
N SER A 134 15.83 -1.83 14.86
CA SER A 134 16.16 -0.51 14.33
C SER A 134 15.18 -0.03 13.25
N LYS A 135 14.60 -0.96 12.49
CA LYS A 135 13.56 -0.66 11.51
C LYS A 135 12.27 -0.24 12.17
N LEU A 136 11.88 -0.89 13.27
CA LEU A 136 10.67 -0.53 14.03
C LEU A 136 10.83 0.82 14.71
N ASN A 137 11.97 1.08 15.33
CA ASN A 137 12.24 2.35 16.01
C ASN A 137 12.25 3.57 15.08
N ASN A 138 12.50 3.35 13.79
CA ASN A 138 12.60 4.40 12.78
C ASN A 138 11.45 4.34 11.75
N LEU A 139 10.26 3.92 12.15
CA LEU A 139 9.07 4.00 11.30
C LEU A 139 8.71 5.48 11.09
N SER A 140 8.60 5.86 9.84
CA SER A 140 8.06 7.16 9.43
C SER A 140 6.81 6.94 8.59
N LEU A 141 5.72 7.54 9.01
CA LEU A 141 4.42 7.43 8.36
C LEU A 141 3.87 8.85 8.14
N GLU A 142 3.55 9.18 6.90
CA GLU A 142 3.07 10.49 6.52
C GLU A 142 1.76 10.38 5.73
N LYS A 143 0.90 11.38 5.85
CA LYS A 143 -0.29 11.48 4.98
C LYS A 143 0.12 11.80 3.54
N VAL A 144 -0.63 11.27 2.58
CA VAL A 144 -0.42 11.60 1.17
C VAL A 144 -0.70 13.08 0.92
N ASN A 145 0.25 13.76 0.30
CA ASN A 145 0.03 15.11 -0.20
C ASN A 145 -0.77 15.05 -1.52
N LYS A 146 -2.10 15.14 -1.42
CA LYS A 146 -3.02 15.08 -2.57
C LYS A 146 -2.81 16.20 -3.60
N LYS A 147 -2.23 17.35 -3.21
CA LYS A 147 -1.85 18.42 -4.17
C LYS A 147 -0.64 18.00 -5.01
N LYS A 148 0.22 17.17 -4.48
CA LYS A 148 1.41 16.64 -5.15
C LYS A 148 1.07 15.41 -6.00
N PHE A 149 0.20 14.54 -5.49
CA PHE A 149 -0.25 13.31 -6.12
C PHE A 149 -1.76 13.37 -6.38
N PRO A 150 -2.21 14.15 -7.37
CA PRO A 150 -3.63 14.41 -7.60
C PRO A 150 -4.44 13.16 -8.00
N LEU A 151 -3.80 12.15 -8.59
CA LEU A 151 -4.47 10.90 -8.99
C LEU A 151 -5.06 10.15 -7.79
N VAL A 152 -4.53 10.33 -6.59
CA VAL A 152 -5.12 9.73 -5.37
C VAL A 152 -6.54 10.24 -5.10
N ASN A 153 -6.91 11.42 -5.62
CA ASN A 153 -8.29 11.93 -5.48
C ASN A 153 -9.32 11.11 -6.25
N ILE A 154 -8.91 10.24 -7.18
CA ILE A 154 -9.83 9.30 -7.86
C ILE A 154 -10.59 8.45 -6.83
N LEU A 155 -9.96 8.11 -5.70
CA LEU A 155 -10.61 7.37 -4.62
C LEU A 155 -11.86 8.06 -4.06
N ASN A 156 -11.97 9.37 -4.15
CA ASN A 156 -13.15 10.11 -3.71
C ASN A 156 -14.36 9.93 -4.64
N HIS A 157 -14.13 9.43 -5.85
CA HIS A 157 -15.15 9.20 -6.87
C HIS A 157 -15.54 7.72 -7.02
N ILE A 158 -14.88 6.83 -6.29
CA ILE A 158 -15.19 5.40 -6.28
C ILE A 158 -16.54 5.20 -5.59
N PRO A 159 -17.54 4.62 -6.27
CA PRO A 159 -18.85 4.38 -5.67
C PRO A 159 -18.78 3.31 -4.59
N LYS A 160 -19.74 3.35 -3.65
CA LYS A 160 -19.83 2.35 -2.57
C LYS A 160 -20.12 0.95 -3.11
N ASN A 161 -20.99 0.86 -4.12
CA ASN A 161 -21.31 -0.39 -4.79
C ASN A 161 -20.38 -0.62 -5.97
N ASN A 162 -20.05 -1.89 -6.23
CA ASN A 162 -19.25 -2.26 -7.38
C ASN A 162 -19.96 -1.85 -8.67
N THR A 163 -19.29 -1.07 -9.50
CA THR A 163 -19.80 -0.55 -10.76
C THR A 163 -18.76 -0.71 -11.87
N LEU A 164 -19.19 -0.54 -13.12
CA LEU A 164 -18.30 -0.47 -14.28
C LEU A 164 -17.19 0.58 -14.13
N PHE A 165 -17.42 1.64 -13.34
CA PHE A 165 -16.41 2.66 -13.09
C PHE A 165 -15.09 2.09 -12.52
N GLU A 166 -15.15 1.09 -11.65
CA GLU A 166 -13.98 0.45 -11.06
C GLU A 166 -13.19 -0.38 -12.09
N THR A 167 -13.84 -0.85 -13.13
CA THR A 167 -13.20 -1.58 -14.24
C THR A 167 -12.58 -0.67 -15.28
N LEU A 168 -12.96 0.60 -15.31
CA LEU A 168 -12.48 1.60 -16.28
C LEU A 168 -11.29 2.43 -15.79
N ILE A 169 -10.92 2.34 -14.50
CA ILE A 169 -9.72 2.95 -13.93
C ILE A 169 -8.51 2.08 -14.22
#